data_0bb880bb538f3c801c2e7d157cd1edc3
#
_entry.id   0bb880bb538f3c801c2e7d157cd1edc3
#
_cell.length_a   1.000
_cell.length_b   1.000
_cell.length_c   1.000
_cell.angle_alpha   90.00
_cell.angle_beta   90.00
_cell.angle_gamma   90.00
#
_symmetry.space_group_name_H-M   'P 1'
#
loop_
_entity.id
_entity.type
_entity.pdbx_description
1 polymer ?
#
loop_
_entity_poly.entity_id
_entity_poly.type
_entity_poly.pdbx_seq_one_letter_code
_entity_poly.pdbx_strand_id
1 'polypeptide(L)'
;MGKKLNKTTSWPKPIYAWFFTSILLFAYIISFIDRQMINYLVVPIKEDMGLTDFEISFIQGWGFVLAYIIFSIPFGRIVDKVNRVRVLIGGIVIWSVATAACGFSKNSWQLVISRSGVGAGEAALTPASWSIISDLFPVKRRSFPMSIYLMGPYIGQGLSLLFGAQILRIYNEPVTLFESIIVQPWQIIFLIIAVPGIILGLFMFTLKDPQRKEGLTGDKKENESIKEVFSYIIQNIGAYMPLLIGSAFIIVLLYGLQSWVPTFLHRIHGWEHTRIGDQYGLVALFAGSLGVISGPVFERYLTKLNYNPPIIILCIITSIALTILGPITFLSLGSDIVLIGIFVTSFFITFPLALFATSLQNITPNQYRGVVSGLYVFTVNIVGYGLGPMVVAFFTDKVFRNEMAIDLSMASMFLICGPISFFIFYFGRKPFARALVLKSA
;
A
#
# COMPACT_ATOMS: atom_id res chain seq x y z
N MET A 1 -51.32 -6.81 -15.85
CA MET A 1 -50.57 -5.92 -16.77
C MET A 1 -49.10 -5.91 -16.37
N GLY A 2 -48.31 -6.80 -16.92
CA GLY A 2 -46.90 -7.00 -16.57
C GLY A 2 -46.04 -5.98 -17.33
N LYS A 3 -45.40 -5.07 -16.61
CA LYS A 3 -44.32 -4.26 -17.19
C LYS A 3 -43.08 -5.12 -17.34
N LYS A 4 -42.81 -5.56 -18.58
CA LYS A 4 -41.55 -6.16 -19.01
C LYS A 4 -40.42 -5.18 -18.74
N LEU A 5 -39.60 -5.45 -17.71
CA LEU A 5 -38.27 -4.86 -17.53
C LEU A 5 -37.30 -5.55 -18.48
N ASN A 6 -37.36 -5.24 -19.77
CA ASN A 6 -36.31 -5.53 -20.75
C ASN A 6 -35.54 -4.23 -21.02
N LYS A 7 -34.75 -3.77 -20.08
CA LYS A 7 -33.60 -2.89 -20.38
C LYS A 7 -32.37 -3.80 -20.41
N THR A 8 -32.01 -4.27 -21.59
CA THR A 8 -30.66 -4.75 -21.88
C THR A 8 -29.71 -3.59 -21.58
N THR A 9 -29.16 -3.55 -20.35
CA THR A 9 -28.19 -2.54 -19.97
C THR A 9 -26.91 -2.83 -20.74
N SER A 10 -26.76 -2.15 -21.89
CA SER A 10 -25.53 -2.23 -22.69
C SER A 10 -24.34 -1.76 -21.83
N TRP A 11 -23.22 -2.45 -21.98
CA TRP A 11 -21.98 -2.03 -21.35
C TRP A 11 -21.53 -0.69 -21.94
N PRO A 12 -20.86 0.18 -21.16
CA PRO A 12 -20.30 1.40 -21.70
C PRO A 12 -19.36 1.13 -22.89
N LYS A 13 -19.23 2.12 -23.77
CA LYS A 13 -18.25 2.02 -24.87
C LYS A 13 -16.87 1.72 -24.31
N PRO A 14 -16.09 0.79 -24.88
CA PRO A 14 -14.77 0.42 -24.36
C PRO A 14 -13.84 1.62 -24.14
N ILE A 15 -13.84 2.59 -25.05
CA ILE A 15 -13.06 3.82 -24.94
C ILE A 15 -13.40 4.59 -23.66
N TYR A 16 -14.69 4.74 -23.34
CA TYR A 16 -15.11 5.41 -22.12
C TYR A 16 -14.72 4.62 -20.85
N ALA A 17 -14.88 3.30 -20.88
CA ALA A 17 -14.51 2.44 -19.76
C ALA A 17 -13.01 2.51 -19.45
N TRP A 18 -12.16 2.47 -20.48
CA TRP A 18 -10.73 2.61 -20.35
C TRP A 18 -10.30 4.02 -19.92
N PHE A 19 -10.90 5.05 -20.51
CA PHE A 19 -10.66 6.44 -20.10
C PHE A 19 -10.95 6.65 -18.63
N PHE A 20 -12.09 6.15 -18.14
CA PHE A 20 -12.45 6.25 -16.72
C PHE A 20 -11.46 5.47 -15.84
N THR A 21 -11.10 4.26 -16.24
CA THR A 21 -10.10 3.44 -15.50
C THR A 21 -8.74 4.12 -15.44
N SER A 22 -8.30 4.80 -16.50
CA SER A 22 -7.05 5.57 -16.51
C SER A 22 -7.10 6.76 -15.54
N ILE A 23 -8.25 7.43 -15.40
CA ILE A 23 -8.42 8.49 -14.40
C ILE A 23 -8.35 7.92 -12.98
N LEU A 24 -8.98 6.78 -12.71
CA LEU A 24 -8.90 6.11 -11.42
C LEU A 24 -7.47 5.65 -11.10
N LEU A 25 -6.75 5.13 -12.09
CA LEU A 25 -5.31 4.82 -11.95
C LEU A 25 -4.51 6.07 -11.60
N PHE A 26 -4.75 7.18 -12.31
CA PHE A 26 -4.05 8.43 -12.05
C PHE A 26 -4.36 8.97 -10.65
N ALA A 27 -5.62 8.88 -10.20
CA ALA A 27 -6.00 9.21 -8.83
C ALA A 27 -5.22 8.34 -7.82
N TYR A 28 -5.04 7.05 -8.10
CA TYR A 28 -4.33 6.15 -7.22
C TYR A 28 -2.81 6.42 -7.21
N ILE A 29 -2.23 6.81 -8.34
CA ILE A 29 -0.84 7.25 -8.44
C ILE A 29 -0.61 8.50 -7.59
N ILE A 30 -1.47 9.53 -7.73
CA ILE A 30 -1.37 10.77 -6.94
C ILE A 30 -1.48 10.47 -5.44
N SER A 31 -2.47 9.67 -5.03
CA SER A 31 -2.64 9.27 -3.63
C SER A 31 -1.37 8.61 -3.07
N PHE A 32 -0.72 7.72 -3.84
CA PHE A 32 0.52 7.10 -3.39
C PHE A 32 1.73 8.03 -3.44
N ILE A 33 1.78 9.02 -4.31
CA ILE A 33 2.78 10.08 -4.27
C ILE A 33 2.68 10.83 -2.93
N ASP A 34 1.48 11.27 -2.55
CA ASP A 34 1.22 11.96 -1.28
C ASP A 34 1.60 11.09 -0.08
N ARG A 35 1.20 9.81 -0.11
CA ARG A 35 1.46 8.85 0.96
C ARG A 35 2.94 8.60 1.19
N GLN A 36 3.71 8.44 0.11
CA GLN A 36 5.12 8.05 0.18
C GLN A 36 6.08 9.23 0.33
N MET A 37 5.64 10.45 0.04
CA MET A 37 6.49 11.62 0.09
C MET A 37 7.12 11.85 1.48
N ILE A 38 6.40 11.60 2.56
CA ILE A 38 6.92 11.74 3.91
C ILE A 38 8.14 10.85 4.18
N ASN A 39 8.21 9.66 3.55
CA ASN A 39 9.33 8.74 3.70
C ASN A 39 10.61 9.28 3.08
N TYR A 40 10.47 10.07 2.02
CA TYR A 40 11.59 10.76 1.38
C TYR A 40 12.09 11.95 2.20
N LEU A 41 11.18 12.59 2.93
CA LEU A 41 11.43 13.83 3.67
C LEU A 41 11.74 13.63 5.16
N VAL A 42 12.03 12.40 5.60
CA VAL A 42 12.30 12.09 7.02
C VAL A 42 13.37 12.98 7.61
N VAL A 43 14.54 13.08 6.95
CA VAL A 43 15.68 13.85 7.46
C VAL A 43 15.34 15.34 7.59
N PRO A 44 14.89 16.05 6.52
CA PRO A 44 14.58 17.46 6.64
C PRO A 44 13.43 17.78 7.62
N ILE A 45 12.44 16.91 7.75
CA ILE A 45 11.35 17.12 8.75
C ILE A 45 11.87 16.94 10.17
N LYS A 46 12.72 15.93 10.40
CA LYS A 46 13.33 15.70 11.71
C LYS A 46 14.21 16.87 12.17
N GLU A 47 15.05 17.36 11.28
CA GLU A 47 15.94 18.49 11.56
C GLU A 47 15.17 19.77 11.87
N ASP A 48 14.10 20.06 11.10
CA ASP A 48 13.27 21.25 11.28
C ASP A 48 12.42 21.20 12.56
N MET A 49 11.88 20.02 12.92
CA MET A 49 10.97 19.84 14.05
C MET A 49 11.62 19.27 15.31
N GLY A 50 12.90 18.89 15.27
CA GLY A 50 13.62 18.30 16.40
C GLY A 50 13.09 16.91 16.83
N LEU A 51 12.68 16.08 15.87
CA LEU A 51 12.03 14.77 16.13
C LEU A 51 13.04 13.62 16.25
N THR A 52 12.71 12.63 17.07
CA THR A 52 13.37 11.33 17.07
C THR A 52 12.93 10.45 15.90
N ASP A 53 13.67 9.38 15.61
CA ASP A 53 13.27 8.40 14.58
C ASP A 53 11.94 7.73 14.94
N PHE A 54 11.69 7.50 16.23
CA PHE A 54 10.44 6.91 16.70
C PHE A 54 9.23 7.84 16.48
N GLU A 55 9.37 9.13 16.77
CA GLU A 55 8.31 10.12 16.58
C GLU A 55 7.97 10.31 15.09
N ILE A 56 8.97 10.44 14.22
CA ILE A 56 8.71 10.53 12.78
C ILE A 56 8.10 9.25 12.22
N SER A 57 8.52 8.07 12.72
CA SER A 57 7.93 6.79 12.30
C SER A 57 6.46 6.64 12.68
N PHE A 58 6.06 7.23 13.81
CA PHE A 58 4.64 7.31 14.20
C PHE A 58 3.84 8.15 13.20
N ILE A 59 4.39 9.29 12.75
CA ILE A 59 3.74 10.15 11.75
C ILE A 59 3.66 9.45 10.39
N GLN A 60 4.72 8.72 9.99
CA GLN A 60 4.74 7.93 8.75
C GLN A 60 3.66 6.85 8.73
N GLY A 61 3.53 6.07 9.80
CA GLY A 61 2.63 4.93 9.91
C GLY A 61 1.28 5.30 10.51
N TRP A 62 1.24 5.42 11.83
CA TRP A 62 -0.01 5.58 12.60
C TRP A 62 -0.73 6.89 12.34
N GLY A 63 0.01 7.98 12.10
CA GLY A 63 -0.58 9.28 11.75
C GLY A 63 -1.50 9.24 10.54
N PHE A 64 -1.28 8.29 9.64
CA PHE A 64 -2.09 8.05 8.44
C PHE A 64 -3.08 6.88 8.64
N VAL A 65 -2.59 5.71 9.10
CA VAL A 65 -3.32 4.44 8.99
C VAL A 65 -4.55 4.38 9.89
N LEU A 66 -4.52 5.00 11.07
CA LEU A 66 -5.67 5.01 11.98
C LEU A 66 -6.88 5.66 11.33
N ALA A 67 -6.71 6.86 10.78
CA ALA A 67 -7.79 7.55 10.10
C ALA A 67 -8.23 6.78 8.84
N TYR A 68 -7.29 6.26 8.04
CA TYR A 68 -7.60 5.46 6.87
C TYR A 68 -8.51 4.26 7.21
N ILE A 69 -8.22 3.51 8.27
CA ILE A 69 -9.03 2.36 8.70
C ILE A 69 -10.39 2.79 9.24
N ILE A 70 -10.42 3.80 10.11
CA ILE A 70 -11.66 4.30 10.70
C ILE A 70 -12.64 4.76 9.61
N PHE A 71 -12.14 5.49 8.61
CA PHE A 71 -12.98 6.03 7.54
C PHE A 71 -13.25 5.05 6.40
N SER A 72 -12.43 4.00 6.20
CA SER A 72 -12.66 3.02 5.13
C SER A 72 -13.98 2.26 5.30
N ILE A 73 -14.40 1.97 6.54
CA ILE A 73 -15.66 1.26 6.83
C ILE A 73 -16.89 2.13 6.46
N PRO A 74 -17.00 3.39 6.93
CA PRO A 74 -18.08 4.29 6.50
C PRO A 74 -18.08 4.52 4.99
N PHE A 75 -16.93 4.79 4.37
CA PHE A 75 -16.87 5.02 2.92
C PHE A 75 -17.30 3.81 2.12
N GLY A 76 -16.95 2.60 2.52
CA GLY A 76 -17.45 1.38 1.88
C GLY A 76 -18.99 1.35 1.83
N ARG A 77 -19.67 1.70 2.93
CA ARG A 77 -21.15 1.77 2.99
C ARG A 77 -21.73 2.96 2.23
N ILE A 78 -21.06 4.10 2.25
CA ILE A 78 -21.48 5.31 1.54
C ILE A 78 -21.42 5.08 0.03
N VAL A 79 -20.34 4.48 -0.45
CA VAL A 79 -20.14 4.11 -1.86
C VAL A 79 -21.29 3.26 -2.40
N ASP A 80 -21.88 2.39 -1.58
CA ASP A 80 -23.00 1.54 -2.01
C ASP A 80 -24.32 2.32 -2.17
N LYS A 81 -24.49 3.45 -1.49
CA LYS A 81 -25.77 4.16 -1.39
C LYS A 81 -25.83 5.44 -2.22
N VAL A 82 -24.70 6.12 -2.43
CA VAL A 82 -24.65 7.43 -3.10
C VAL A 82 -23.88 7.36 -4.41
N ASN A 83 -23.81 8.49 -5.12
CA ASN A 83 -23.03 8.65 -6.34
C ASN A 83 -21.53 8.49 -6.01
N ARG A 84 -20.88 7.48 -6.61
CA ARG A 84 -19.49 7.10 -6.34
C ARG A 84 -18.49 8.16 -6.78
N VAL A 85 -18.78 8.86 -7.87
CA VAL A 85 -17.93 9.95 -8.36
C VAL A 85 -17.92 11.11 -7.35
N ARG A 86 -19.08 11.44 -6.74
CA ARG A 86 -19.13 12.46 -5.67
C ARG A 86 -18.34 12.04 -4.44
N VAL A 87 -18.37 10.75 -4.08
CA VAL A 87 -17.56 10.22 -2.97
C VAL A 87 -16.09 10.36 -3.28
N LEU A 88 -15.66 10.01 -4.51
CA LEU A 88 -14.29 10.19 -4.96
C LEU A 88 -13.86 11.65 -4.91
N ILE A 89 -14.68 12.57 -5.43
CA ILE A 89 -14.38 14.02 -5.39
C ILE A 89 -14.20 14.48 -3.94
N GLY A 90 -15.12 14.11 -3.04
CA GLY A 90 -15.01 14.45 -1.63
C GLY A 90 -13.73 13.93 -1.00
N GLY A 91 -13.38 12.66 -1.23
CA GLY A 91 -12.14 12.06 -0.77
C GLY A 91 -10.92 12.78 -1.32
N ILE A 92 -10.87 13.04 -2.64
CA ILE A 92 -9.76 13.75 -3.30
C ILE A 92 -9.56 15.14 -2.72
N VAL A 93 -10.64 15.92 -2.54
CA VAL A 93 -10.55 17.25 -1.96
C VAL A 93 -10.04 17.20 -0.51
N ILE A 94 -10.59 16.28 0.31
CA ILE A 94 -10.15 16.12 1.71
C ILE A 94 -8.65 15.80 1.76
N TRP A 95 -8.16 14.80 1.03
CA TRP A 95 -6.74 14.46 1.12
C TRP A 95 -5.84 15.56 0.54
N SER A 96 -6.25 16.21 -0.56
CA SER A 96 -5.42 17.26 -1.18
C SER A 96 -5.30 18.49 -0.26
N VAL A 97 -6.40 18.90 0.39
CA VAL A 97 -6.38 19.98 1.39
C VAL A 97 -5.52 19.57 2.60
N ALA A 98 -5.64 18.33 3.05
CA ALA A 98 -4.83 17.81 4.15
C ALA A 98 -3.34 17.71 3.77
N THR A 99 -3.01 17.33 2.54
CA THR A 99 -1.63 17.36 2.00
C THR A 99 -1.09 18.79 1.98
N ALA A 100 -1.87 19.77 1.53
CA ALA A 100 -1.48 21.17 1.61
C ALA A 100 -1.29 21.62 3.08
N ALA A 101 -2.13 21.16 4.01
CA ALA A 101 -1.98 21.45 5.43
C ALA A 101 -0.69 20.86 6.02
N CYS A 102 -0.19 19.70 5.51
CA CYS A 102 1.15 19.22 5.87
C CYS A 102 2.22 20.27 5.55
N GLY A 103 2.12 20.95 4.41
CA GLY A 103 3.05 22.02 4.00
C GLY A 103 3.01 23.28 4.87
N PHE A 104 1.98 23.46 5.69
CA PHE A 104 1.89 24.56 6.67
C PHE A 104 2.13 24.13 8.12
N SER A 105 2.43 22.86 8.36
CA SER A 105 2.64 22.33 9.70
C SER A 105 3.92 22.89 10.33
N LYS A 106 3.81 23.42 11.54
CA LYS A 106 4.92 24.02 12.33
C LYS A 106 5.37 23.13 13.49
N ASN A 107 4.67 22.04 13.76
CA ASN A 107 4.99 21.08 14.80
C ASN A 107 4.44 19.69 14.46
N SER A 108 4.91 18.68 15.18
CA SER A 108 4.58 17.28 14.97
C SER A 108 3.07 16.99 15.05
N TRP A 109 2.33 17.63 15.97
CA TRP A 109 0.90 17.41 16.11
C TRP A 109 0.10 17.92 14.91
N GLN A 110 0.45 19.09 14.37
CA GLN A 110 -0.17 19.60 13.14
C GLN A 110 0.09 18.63 11.98
N LEU A 111 1.31 18.11 11.89
CA LEU A 111 1.66 17.14 10.84
C LEU A 111 0.89 15.82 11.03
N VAL A 112 0.74 15.29 12.27
CA VAL A 112 -0.09 14.10 12.56
C VAL A 112 -1.55 14.31 12.14
N ILE A 113 -2.14 15.46 12.51
CA ILE A 113 -3.54 15.77 12.17
C ILE A 113 -3.72 15.87 10.65
N SER A 114 -2.80 16.56 9.99
CA SER A 114 -2.82 16.69 8.52
C SER A 114 -2.67 15.32 7.83
N ARG A 115 -1.74 14.48 8.29
CA ARG A 115 -1.57 13.09 7.80
C ARG A 115 -2.81 12.22 8.04
N SER A 116 -3.47 12.41 9.20
CA SER A 116 -4.76 11.74 9.47
C SER A 116 -5.84 12.21 8.50
N GLY A 117 -5.87 13.49 8.15
CA GLY A 117 -6.75 14.02 7.11
C GLY A 117 -6.51 13.41 5.73
N VAL A 118 -5.22 13.22 5.36
CA VAL A 118 -4.85 12.51 4.12
C VAL A 118 -5.40 11.09 4.16
N GLY A 119 -5.16 10.34 5.25
CA GLY A 119 -5.66 8.97 5.42
C GLY A 119 -7.19 8.87 5.34
N ALA A 120 -7.90 9.80 5.97
CA ALA A 120 -9.36 9.87 5.93
C ALA A 120 -9.89 10.09 4.50
N GLY A 121 -9.28 11.01 3.74
CA GLY A 121 -9.70 11.28 2.35
C GLY A 121 -9.41 10.10 1.42
N GLU A 122 -8.22 9.51 1.52
CA GLU A 122 -7.81 8.38 0.68
C GLU A 122 -8.63 7.10 0.91
N ALA A 123 -9.22 6.95 2.10
CA ALA A 123 -10.08 5.81 2.43
C ALA A 123 -11.29 5.65 1.49
N ALA A 124 -11.72 6.73 0.83
CA ALA A 124 -12.81 6.71 -0.16
C ALA A 124 -12.39 6.10 -1.50
N LEU A 125 -11.10 6.17 -1.87
CA LEU A 125 -10.61 5.90 -3.22
C LEU A 125 -10.82 4.44 -3.64
N THR A 126 -10.30 3.50 -2.86
CA THR A 126 -10.30 2.07 -3.23
C THR A 126 -11.70 1.49 -3.37
N PRO A 127 -12.64 1.63 -2.39
CA PRO A 127 -13.97 1.04 -2.51
C PRO A 127 -14.76 1.65 -3.67
N ALA A 128 -14.66 2.96 -3.89
CA ALA A 128 -15.35 3.63 -5.00
C ALA A 128 -14.78 3.19 -6.36
N SER A 129 -13.46 3.13 -6.50
CA SER A 129 -12.80 2.73 -7.75
C SER A 129 -13.13 1.28 -8.12
N TRP A 130 -13.07 0.35 -7.18
CA TRP A 130 -13.40 -1.05 -7.42
C TRP A 130 -14.85 -1.22 -7.83
N SER A 131 -15.78 -0.53 -7.18
CA SER A 131 -17.19 -0.55 -7.54
C SER A 131 -17.42 0.00 -8.95
N ILE A 132 -16.76 1.12 -9.32
CA ILE A 132 -16.87 1.72 -10.65
C ILE A 132 -16.31 0.78 -11.72
N ILE A 133 -15.10 0.25 -11.55
CA ILE A 133 -14.47 -0.67 -12.52
C ILE A 133 -15.34 -1.92 -12.71
N SER A 134 -15.98 -2.42 -11.64
CA SER A 134 -16.89 -3.55 -11.70
C SER A 134 -18.10 -3.31 -12.59
N ASP A 135 -18.59 -2.07 -12.68
CA ASP A 135 -19.73 -1.69 -13.51
C ASP A 135 -19.33 -1.24 -14.93
N LEU A 136 -18.04 -0.94 -15.16
CA LEU A 136 -17.52 -0.57 -16.47
C LEU A 136 -17.19 -1.79 -17.36
N PHE A 137 -16.83 -2.94 -16.75
CA PHE A 137 -16.39 -4.10 -17.50
C PHE A 137 -17.17 -5.38 -17.14
N PRO A 138 -17.50 -6.23 -18.13
CA PRO A 138 -18.08 -7.54 -17.88
C PRO A 138 -17.20 -8.42 -17.00
N VAL A 139 -17.81 -9.29 -16.18
CA VAL A 139 -17.09 -10.19 -15.24
C VAL A 139 -15.90 -10.91 -15.88
N LYS A 140 -16.09 -11.46 -17.09
CA LYS A 140 -15.04 -12.18 -17.84
C LYS A 140 -13.85 -11.32 -18.27
N ARG A 141 -14.00 -9.98 -18.31
CA ARG A 141 -12.96 -9.03 -18.78
C ARG A 141 -12.48 -8.08 -17.68
N ARG A 142 -13.01 -8.17 -16.47
CA ARG A 142 -12.77 -7.24 -15.36
C ARG A 142 -11.37 -7.35 -14.76
N SER A 143 -10.77 -8.54 -14.78
CA SER A 143 -9.46 -8.78 -14.14
C SER A 143 -8.35 -7.89 -14.69
N PHE A 144 -8.31 -7.65 -15.99
CA PHE A 144 -7.25 -6.87 -16.61
C PHE A 144 -7.31 -5.37 -16.26
N PRO A 145 -8.46 -4.65 -16.35
CA PRO A 145 -8.57 -3.28 -15.86
C PRO A 145 -8.27 -3.13 -14.37
N MET A 146 -8.69 -4.11 -13.55
CA MET A 146 -8.39 -4.11 -12.12
C MET A 146 -6.89 -4.24 -11.84
N SER A 147 -6.18 -5.10 -12.61
CA SER A 147 -4.73 -5.24 -12.49
C SER A 147 -4.00 -3.94 -12.87
N ILE A 148 -4.45 -3.25 -13.92
CA ILE A 148 -3.90 -1.95 -14.32
C ILE A 148 -4.09 -0.92 -13.19
N TYR A 149 -5.30 -0.83 -12.63
CA TYR A 149 -5.56 0.05 -11.49
C TYR A 149 -4.62 -0.24 -10.31
N LEU A 150 -4.39 -1.51 -9.99
CA LEU A 150 -3.52 -1.95 -8.89
C LEU A 150 -2.02 -1.73 -9.12
N MET A 151 -1.59 -1.27 -10.31
CA MET A 151 -0.22 -0.81 -10.54
C MET A 151 0.04 0.58 -9.93
N GLY A 152 -1.02 1.34 -9.64
CA GLY A 152 -0.94 2.71 -9.12
C GLY A 152 0.03 2.89 -7.95
N PRO A 153 -0.04 2.06 -6.88
CA PRO A 153 0.87 2.13 -5.73
C PRO A 153 2.36 2.08 -6.08
N TYR A 154 2.76 1.18 -6.96
CA TYR A 154 4.18 0.99 -7.32
C TYR A 154 4.70 2.13 -8.19
N ILE A 155 3.86 2.59 -9.13
CA ILE A 155 4.16 3.76 -9.96
C ILE A 155 4.24 5.00 -9.08
N GLY A 156 3.26 5.21 -8.19
CA GLY A 156 3.21 6.36 -7.28
C GLY A 156 4.41 6.41 -6.33
N GLN A 157 4.85 5.26 -5.80
CA GLN A 157 6.02 5.18 -4.94
C GLN A 157 7.30 5.66 -5.66
N GLY A 158 7.59 5.14 -6.85
CA GLY A 158 8.76 5.57 -7.60
C GLY A 158 8.68 7.04 -8.02
N LEU A 159 7.51 7.49 -8.49
CA LEU A 159 7.30 8.88 -8.87
C LEU A 159 7.39 9.85 -7.68
N SER A 160 7.01 9.45 -6.46
CA SER A 160 7.14 10.31 -5.29
C SER A 160 8.60 10.70 -5.04
N LEU A 161 9.51 9.73 -5.16
CA LEU A 161 10.95 9.95 -4.99
C LEU A 161 11.52 10.83 -6.12
N LEU A 162 11.16 10.52 -7.38
CA LEU A 162 11.61 11.28 -8.53
C LEU A 162 11.12 12.73 -8.49
N PHE A 163 9.83 12.97 -8.22
CA PHE A 163 9.29 14.32 -8.12
C PHE A 163 9.82 15.07 -6.90
N GLY A 164 9.97 14.40 -5.75
CA GLY A 164 10.59 14.97 -4.57
C GLY A 164 11.99 15.50 -4.85
N ALA A 165 12.81 14.72 -5.56
CA ALA A 165 14.16 15.14 -5.97
C ALA A 165 14.15 16.37 -6.89
N GLN A 166 13.25 16.39 -7.89
CA GLN A 166 13.17 17.53 -8.81
C GLN A 166 12.72 18.80 -8.08
N ILE A 167 11.76 18.70 -7.15
CA ILE A 167 11.29 19.86 -6.39
C ILE A 167 12.40 20.38 -5.47
N LEU A 168 13.16 19.50 -4.78
CA LEU A 168 14.28 19.91 -3.92
C LEU A 168 15.43 20.56 -4.71
N ARG A 169 15.64 20.20 -5.99
CA ARG A 169 16.62 20.89 -6.85
C ARG A 169 16.25 22.34 -7.12
N ILE A 170 14.95 22.61 -7.22
CA ILE A 170 14.44 23.96 -7.52
C ILE A 170 14.32 24.78 -6.24
N TYR A 171 13.87 24.15 -5.16
CA TYR A 171 13.61 24.78 -3.87
C TYR A 171 14.50 24.13 -2.79
N ASN A 172 15.78 24.51 -2.79
CA ASN A 172 16.78 24.01 -1.83
C ASN A 172 16.95 24.92 -0.60
N GLU A 173 16.35 26.12 -0.61
CA GLU A 173 16.37 27.08 0.46
C GLU A 173 14.95 27.46 0.88
N PRO A 174 14.77 27.95 2.15
CA PRO A 174 13.47 28.43 2.61
C PRO A 174 12.95 29.57 1.74
N VAL A 175 11.66 29.54 1.42
CA VAL A 175 10.98 30.57 0.61
C VAL A 175 10.01 31.35 1.47
N THR A 176 10.00 32.69 1.33
CA THR A 176 9.02 33.55 2.00
C THR A 176 7.78 33.69 1.13
N LEU A 177 6.64 33.18 1.61
CA LEU A 177 5.33 33.37 0.98
C LEU A 177 4.61 34.57 1.61
N PHE A 178 3.93 35.36 0.78
CA PHE A 178 3.12 36.51 1.20
C PHE A 178 3.86 37.47 2.14
N GLU A 179 5.18 37.68 1.91
CA GLU A 179 6.06 38.60 2.67
C GLU A 179 6.24 38.29 4.16
N SER A 180 5.58 37.25 4.71
CA SER A 180 5.57 37.00 6.16
C SER A 180 5.69 35.51 6.56
N ILE A 181 5.42 34.58 5.68
CA ILE A 181 5.41 33.15 6.01
C ILE A 181 6.66 32.49 5.40
N ILE A 182 7.61 32.11 6.26
CA ILE A 182 8.77 31.32 5.86
C ILE A 182 8.32 29.86 5.75
N VAL A 183 8.58 29.25 4.59
CA VAL A 183 8.23 27.87 4.27
C VAL A 183 9.52 27.11 3.96
N GLN A 184 9.74 26.01 4.65
CA GLN A 184 10.91 25.14 4.47
C GLN A 184 10.81 24.34 3.14
N PRO A 185 11.92 23.89 2.55
CA PRO A 185 11.91 23.10 1.32
C PRO A 185 10.98 21.87 1.38
N TRP A 186 10.96 21.14 2.48
CA TRP A 186 10.08 19.99 2.66
C TRP A 186 8.58 20.36 2.67
N GLN A 187 8.24 21.54 3.20
CA GLN A 187 6.87 22.06 3.22
C GLN A 187 6.39 22.44 1.82
N ILE A 188 7.29 23.04 1.00
CA ILE A 188 7.00 23.39 -0.39
C ILE A 188 6.63 22.16 -1.20
N ILE A 189 7.30 21.03 -0.96
CA ILE A 189 6.98 19.77 -1.63
C ILE A 189 5.52 19.38 -1.36
N PHE A 190 5.05 19.39 -0.12
CA PHE A 190 3.66 19.08 0.21
C PHE A 190 2.67 20.05 -0.45
N LEU A 191 3.00 21.33 -0.53
CA LEU A 191 2.16 22.32 -1.23
C LEU A 191 2.07 22.04 -2.72
N ILE A 192 3.18 21.69 -3.37
CA ILE A 192 3.22 21.39 -4.80
C ILE A 192 2.47 20.09 -5.12
N ILE A 193 2.69 19.01 -4.35
CA ILE A 193 2.03 17.72 -4.61
C ILE A 193 0.53 17.72 -4.30
N ALA A 194 0.03 18.66 -3.52
CA ALA A 194 -1.40 18.84 -3.30
C ALA A 194 -2.15 19.35 -4.56
N VAL A 195 -1.47 20.12 -5.40
CA VAL A 195 -2.08 20.76 -6.60
C VAL A 195 -2.66 19.75 -7.60
N PRO A 196 -1.92 18.70 -8.03
CA PRO A 196 -2.48 17.68 -8.92
C PRO A 196 -3.76 17.02 -8.40
N GLY A 197 -3.87 16.79 -7.10
CA GLY A 197 -5.08 16.24 -6.48
C GLY A 197 -6.27 17.21 -6.60
N ILE A 198 -6.06 18.50 -6.34
CA ILE A 198 -7.11 19.53 -6.50
C ILE A 198 -7.57 19.59 -7.95
N ILE A 199 -6.64 19.64 -8.91
CA ILE A 199 -6.96 19.68 -10.36
C ILE A 199 -7.74 18.42 -10.74
N LEU A 200 -7.33 17.25 -10.27
CA LEU A 200 -8.03 15.99 -10.52
C LEU A 200 -9.44 16.01 -9.93
N GLY A 201 -9.61 16.50 -8.70
CA GLY A 201 -10.93 16.67 -8.07
C GLY A 201 -11.86 17.53 -8.91
N LEU A 202 -11.37 18.68 -9.40
CA LEU A 202 -12.12 19.56 -10.30
C LEU A 202 -12.45 18.86 -11.63
N PHE A 203 -11.51 18.15 -12.22
CA PHE A 203 -11.73 17.39 -13.45
C PHE A 203 -12.80 16.29 -13.27
N MET A 204 -12.84 15.61 -12.13
CA MET A 204 -13.81 14.54 -11.87
C MET A 204 -15.26 15.03 -11.81
N PHE A 205 -15.54 16.33 -11.61
CA PHE A 205 -16.90 16.87 -11.74
C PHE A 205 -17.49 16.71 -13.16
N THR A 206 -16.64 16.56 -14.17
CA THR A 206 -17.09 16.33 -15.56
C THR A 206 -17.53 14.88 -15.81
N LEU A 207 -17.19 13.94 -14.91
CA LEU A 207 -17.48 12.52 -15.06
C LEU A 207 -18.88 12.17 -14.54
N LYS A 208 -19.51 11.23 -15.22
CA LYS A 208 -20.80 10.68 -14.79
C LYS A 208 -20.59 9.33 -14.13
N ASP A 209 -21.23 9.10 -12.98
CA ASP A 209 -21.21 7.82 -12.30
C ASP A 209 -21.83 6.73 -13.21
N PRO A 210 -21.13 5.65 -13.54
CA PRO A 210 -21.67 4.56 -14.34
C PRO A 210 -22.90 3.93 -13.67
N GLN A 211 -23.86 3.46 -14.49
CA GLN A 211 -25.01 2.74 -13.94
C GLN A 211 -24.57 1.48 -13.20
N ARG A 212 -25.10 1.27 -12.00
CA ARG A 212 -24.83 0.08 -11.19
C ARG A 212 -25.41 -1.15 -11.89
N LYS A 213 -24.57 -2.16 -12.08
CA LYS A 213 -24.94 -3.44 -12.70
C LYS A 213 -24.91 -4.60 -11.72
N GLU A 214 -24.04 -4.54 -10.71
CA GLU A 214 -24.02 -5.48 -9.60
C GLU A 214 -24.94 -4.96 -8.49
N GLY A 215 -25.91 -5.76 -8.10
CA GLY A 215 -26.94 -5.41 -7.10
C GLY A 215 -28.37 -5.55 -7.59
N LEU A 216 -28.60 -5.82 -8.90
CA LEU A 216 -29.89 -6.17 -9.46
C LEU A 216 -30.22 -7.66 -9.35
N THR A 217 -29.26 -8.51 -9.08
CA THR A 217 -29.46 -9.90 -8.67
C THR A 217 -29.71 -9.91 -7.18
N GLY A 218 -30.98 -10.01 -6.82
CA GLY A 218 -31.49 -9.91 -5.47
C GLY A 218 -31.19 -11.10 -4.53
N ASP A 219 -29.99 -11.59 -4.55
CA ASP A 219 -29.49 -12.44 -3.47
C ASP A 219 -29.24 -11.53 -2.26
N LYS A 220 -30.24 -11.46 -1.39
CA LYS A 220 -30.04 -11.03 0.00
C LYS A 220 -28.89 -11.87 0.54
N LYS A 221 -27.68 -11.29 0.63
CA LYS A 221 -26.65 -11.84 1.50
C LYS A 221 -27.30 -11.94 2.88
N GLU A 222 -27.62 -13.15 3.31
CA GLU A 222 -27.91 -13.39 4.70
C GLU A 222 -26.77 -12.73 5.48
N ASN A 223 -27.14 -11.86 6.43
CA ASN A 223 -26.18 -11.21 7.33
C ASN A 223 -25.63 -12.28 8.26
N GLU A 224 -24.63 -13.02 7.75
CA GLU A 224 -23.95 -13.97 8.61
C GLU A 224 -23.27 -13.23 9.76
N SER A 225 -23.41 -13.80 10.94
CA SER A 225 -22.86 -13.22 12.15
C SER A 225 -21.33 -13.17 12.04
N ILE A 226 -20.77 -11.99 12.29
CA ILE A 226 -19.29 -11.82 12.37
C ILE A 226 -18.68 -12.88 13.31
N LYS A 227 -19.41 -13.31 14.36
CA LYS A 227 -19.00 -14.40 15.26
C LYS A 227 -18.81 -15.73 14.55
N GLU A 228 -19.66 -16.07 13.59
CA GLU A 228 -19.57 -17.34 12.83
C GLU A 228 -18.32 -17.35 11.96
N VAL A 229 -18.01 -16.21 11.30
CA VAL A 229 -16.80 -16.07 10.50
C VAL A 229 -15.55 -16.21 11.36
N PHE A 230 -15.50 -15.54 12.53
CA PHE A 230 -14.38 -15.68 13.47
C PHE A 230 -14.25 -17.10 14.00
N SER A 231 -15.36 -17.75 14.35
CA SER A 231 -15.37 -19.17 14.79
C SER A 231 -14.80 -20.08 13.68
N TYR A 232 -15.23 -19.88 12.44
CA TYR A 232 -14.69 -20.60 11.29
C TYR A 232 -13.20 -20.42 11.08
N ILE A 233 -12.69 -19.17 11.17
CA ILE A 233 -11.26 -18.87 11.07
C ILE A 233 -10.49 -19.56 12.21
N ILE A 234 -10.97 -19.50 13.45
CA ILE A 234 -10.32 -20.13 14.61
C ILE A 234 -10.26 -21.64 14.45
N GLN A 235 -11.34 -22.27 14.02
CA GLN A 235 -11.37 -23.72 13.76
C GLN A 235 -10.40 -24.15 12.65
N ASN A 236 -10.11 -23.26 11.71
CA ASN A 236 -9.21 -23.48 10.59
C ASN A 236 -7.92 -22.63 10.68
N ILE A 237 -7.53 -22.22 11.89
CA ILE A 237 -6.44 -21.24 12.11
C ILE A 237 -5.14 -21.65 11.44
N GLY A 238 -4.83 -22.94 11.39
CA GLY A 238 -3.62 -23.44 10.74
C GLY A 238 -3.56 -23.15 9.23
N ALA A 239 -4.72 -23.01 8.56
CA ALA A 239 -4.78 -22.64 7.15
C ALA A 239 -4.80 -21.10 6.95
N TYR A 240 -5.41 -20.35 7.86
CA TYR A 240 -5.53 -18.89 7.77
C TYR A 240 -4.29 -18.17 8.30
N MET A 241 -3.64 -18.66 9.35
CA MET A 241 -2.48 -18.04 9.99
C MET A 241 -1.34 -17.73 9.01
N PRO A 242 -0.95 -18.60 8.08
CA PRO A 242 0.08 -18.27 7.10
C PRO A 242 -0.23 -17.02 6.28
N LEU A 243 -1.47 -16.90 5.82
CA LEU A 243 -1.88 -15.80 4.96
C LEU A 243 -2.21 -14.52 5.72
N LEU A 244 -2.67 -14.59 6.97
CA LEU A 244 -2.95 -13.41 7.79
C LEU A 244 -1.71 -12.91 8.52
N ILE A 245 -1.05 -13.77 9.28
CA ILE A 245 0.07 -13.38 10.14
C ILE A 245 1.40 -13.50 9.40
N GLY A 246 1.65 -14.59 8.66
CA GLY A 246 2.88 -14.78 7.89
C GLY A 246 3.08 -13.67 6.86
N SER A 247 2.01 -13.31 6.13
CA SER A 247 2.07 -12.19 5.18
C SER A 247 2.28 -10.86 5.88
N ALA A 248 1.71 -10.64 7.06
CA ALA A 248 1.87 -9.39 7.80
C ALA A 248 3.35 -9.09 8.11
N PHE A 249 4.16 -10.09 8.47
CA PHE A 249 5.59 -9.91 8.67
C PHE A 249 6.33 -9.53 7.37
N ILE A 250 5.96 -10.10 6.21
CA ILE A 250 6.50 -9.67 4.92
C ILE A 250 6.12 -8.22 4.62
N ILE A 251 4.91 -7.80 5.00
CA ILE A 251 4.43 -6.44 4.77
C ILE A 251 5.07 -5.44 5.74
N VAL A 252 5.43 -5.85 6.97
CA VAL A 252 6.29 -5.06 7.86
C VAL A 252 7.64 -4.77 7.19
N LEU A 253 8.27 -5.79 6.57
CA LEU A 253 9.52 -5.60 5.82
C LEU A 253 9.33 -4.63 4.65
N LEU A 254 8.19 -4.70 3.93
CA LEU A 254 7.88 -3.79 2.83
C LEU A 254 7.85 -2.34 3.28
N TYR A 255 7.01 -2.03 4.27
CA TYR A 255 6.82 -0.66 4.71
C TYR A 255 8.01 -0.13 5.52
N GLY A 256 8.69 -0.99 6.30
CA GLY A 256 9.94 -0.62 6.95
C GLY A 256 11.02 -0.24 5.93
N LEU A 257 11.19 -1.04 4.87
CA LEU A 257 12.12 -0.73 3.78
C LEU A 257 11.74 0.57 3.07
N GLN A 258 10.48 0.72 2.66
CA GLN A 258 10.01 1.92 1.97
C GLN A 258 10.22 3.20 2.78
N SER A 259 10.04 3.12 4.09
CA SER A 259 10.16 4.29 4.98
C SER A 259 11.60 4.69 5.26
N TRP A 260 12.53 3.73 5.35
CA TRP A 260 13.85 4.02 5.88
C TRP A 260 15.00 3.92 4.87
N VAL A 261 14.79 3.37 3.66
CA VAL A 261 15.86 3.32 2.63
C VAL A 261 16.35 4.72 2.25
N PRO A 262 15.52 5.75 2.05
CA PRO A 262 16.04 7.09 1.77
C PRO A 262 16.96 7.60 2.90
N THR A 263 16.55 7.45 4.15
CA THR A 263 17.34 7.85 5.33
C THR A 263 18.62 7.03 5.49
N PHE A 264 18.55 5.72 5.22
CA PHE A 264 19.72 4.83 5.21
C PHE A 264 20.76 5.26 4.16
N LEU A 265 20.34 5.53 2.93
CA LEU A 265 21.24 5.99 1.87
C LEU A 265 21.87 7.35 2.22
N HIS A 266 21.11 8.23 2.87
CA HIS A 266 21.62 9.52 3.32
C HIS A 266 22.63 9.35 4.49
N ARG A 267 22.24 8.68 5.58
CA ARG A 267 23.05 8.57 6.80
C ARG A 267 24.30 7.72 6.64
N ILE A 268 24.17 6.55 6.00
CA ILE A 268 25.27 5.57 5.92
C ILE A 268 26.14 5.82 4.69
N HIS A 269 25.55 6.14 3.55
CA HIS A 269 26.30 6.32 2.31
C HIS A 269 26.56 7.78 1.94
N GLY A 270 26.05 8.77 2.72
CA GLY A 270 26.26 10.18 2.48
C GLY A 270 25.61 10.70 1.19
N TRP A 271 24.57 10.03 0.69
CA TRP A 271 23.92 10.46 -0.55
C TRP A 271 23.10 11.70 -0.33
N GLU A 272 23.19 12.62 -1.26
CA GLU A 272 22.29 13.76 -1.33
C GLU A 272 20.86 13.31 -1.66
N HIS A 273 19.86 14.04 -1.16
CA HIS A 273 18.45 13.74 -1.38
C HIS A 273 18.09 13.66 -2.88
N THR A 274 18.67 14.54 -3.71
CA THR A 274 18.48 14.53 -5.16
C THR A 274 18.97 13.24 -5.81
N ARG A 275 20.16 12.73 -5.41
CA ARG A 275 20.69 11.45 -5.87
C ARG A 275 19.81 10.29 -5.44
N ILE A 276 19.34 10.30 -4.18
CA ILE A 276 18.44 9.28 -3.64
C ILE A 276 17.15 9.23 -4.47
N GLY A 277 16.53 10.38 -4.71
CA GLY A 277 15.29 10.44 -5.51
C GLY A 277 15.45 9.91 -6.91
N ASP A 278 16.53 10.31 -7.63
CA ASP A 278 16.77 9.88 -9.01
C ASP A 278 17.09 8.39 -9.11
N GLN A 279 17.99 7.88 -8.28
CA GLN A 279 18.48 6.50 -8.42
C GLN A 279 17.59 5.49 -7.70
N TYR A 280 17.26 5.75 -6.41
CA TYR A 280 16.39 4.86 -5.68
C TYR A 280 14.92 4.94 -6.17
N GLY A 281 14.47 6.09 -6.67
CA GLY A 281 13.16 6.22 -7.29
C GLY A 281 12.95 5.25 -8.46
N LEU A 282 13.95 5.07 -9.32
CA LEU A 282 13.90 4.06 -10.39
C LEU A 282 13.90 2.64 -9.84
N VAL A 283 14.72 2.35 -8.81
CA VAL A 283 14.72 1.04 -8.15
C VAL A 283 13.35 0.72 -7.57
N ALA A 284 12.74 1.67 -6.85
CA ALA A 284 11.43 1.49 -6.24
C ALA A 284 10.33 1.25 -7.29
N LEU A 285 10.38 1.99 -8.42
CA LEU A 285 9.45 1.86 -9.53
C LEU A 285 9.49 0.46 -10.17
N PHE A 286 10.69 -0.04 -10.46
CA PHE A 286 10.85 -1.28 -11.23
C PHE A 286 10.88 -2.53 -10.35
N ALA A 287 11.58 -2.52 -9.22
CA ALA A 287 11.74 -3.72 -8.38
C ALA A 287 10.40 -4.24 -7.84
N GLY A 288 9.57 -3.34 -7.30
CA GLY A 288 8.25 -3.70 -6.78
C GLY A 288 7.32 -4.22 -7.88
N SER A 289 7.26 -3.54 -9.01
CA SER A 289 6.42 -3.92 -10.15
C SER A 289 6.81 -5.29 -10.71
N LEU A 290 8.11 -5.53 -10.91
CA LEU A 290 8.62 -6.80 -11.41
C LEU A 290 8.35 -7.95 -10.42
N GLY A 291 8.53 -7.70 -9.11
CA GLY A 291 8.24 -8.72 -8.09
C GLY A 291 6.78 -9.16 -8.13
N VAL A 292 5.85 -8.23 -8.09
CA VAL A 292 4.39 -8.53 -8.08
C VAL A 292 3.96 -9.27 -9.34
N ILE A 293 4.48 -8.91 -10.51
CA ILE A 293 4.14 -9.58 -11.77
C ILE A 293 4.73 -10.99 -11.82
N SER A 294 5.93 -11.18 -11.27
CA SER A 294 6.64 -12.46 -11.31
C SER A 294 5.98 -13.53 -10.42
N GLY A 295 5.40 -13.16 -9.28
CA GLY A 295 4.80 -14.10 -8.34
C GLY A 295 3.81 -15.09 -8.99
N PRO A 296 2.73 -14.61 -9.66
CA PRO A 296 1.78 -15.49 -10.35
C PRO A 296 2.40 -16.36 -11.48
N VAL A 297 3.48 -15.88 -12.11
CA VAL A 297 4.18 -16.67 -13.15
C VAL A 297 4.89 -17.85 -12.50
N PHE A 298 5.60 -17.62 -11.41
CA PHE A 298 6.29 -18.68 -10.67
C PHE A 298 5.32 -19.64 -9.97
N GLU A 299 4.19 -19.15 -9.47
CA GLU A 299 3.12 -20.00 -8.94
C GLU A 299 2.64 -21.02 -9.99
N ARG A 300 2.35 -20.55 -11.21
CA ARG A 300 1.95 -21.42 -12.32
C ARG A 300 3.04 -22.42 -12.68
N TYR A 301 4.31 -22.01 -12.64
CA TYR A 301 5.44 -22.89 -12.90
C TYR A 301 5.54 -24.00 -11.85
N LEU A 302 5.46 -23.68 -10.55
CA LEU A 302 5.45 -24.66 -9.48
C LEU A 302 4.25 -25.62 -9.55
N THR A 303 3.09 -25.09 -9.93
CA THR A 303 1.89 -25.92 -10.15
C THR A 303 2.11 -26.97 -11.25
N LYS A 304 2.75 -26.58 -12.36
CA LYS A 304 3.13 -27.53 -13.44
C LYS A 304 4.13 -28.59 -12.99
N LEU A 305 4.98 -28.28 -12.04
CA LEU A 305 5.93 -29.21 -11.42
C LEU A 305 5.31 -30.05 -10.29
N ASN A 306 3.98 -30.00 -10.10
CA ASN A 306 3.24 -30.72 -9.06
C ASN A 306 3.62 -30.34 -7.62
N TYR A 307 4.21 -29.17 -7.40
CA TYR A 307 4.41 -28.65 -6.06
C TYR A 307 3.09 -28.13 -5.48
N ASN A 308 2.72 -28.61 -4.29
CA ASN A 308 1.45 -28.23 -3.63
C ASN A 308 1.65 -28.00 -2.13
N PRO A 309 1.19 -26.87 -1.55
CA PRO A 309 0.60 -25.68 -2.21
C PRO A 309 1.69 -24.71 -2.72
N PRO A 310 1.64 -24.30 -3.99
CA PRO A 310 2.70 -23.52 -4.62
C PRO A 310 2.92 -22.16 -3.95
N ILE A 311 1.86 -21.46 -3.56
CA ILE A 311 1.96 -20.15 -2.89
C ILE A 311 2.75 -20.22 -1.58
N ILE A 312 2.49 -21.22 -0.74
CA ILE A 312 3.19 -21.32 0.55
C ILE A 312 4.68 -21.63 0.34
N ILE A 313 5.00 -22.42 -0.70
CA ILE A 313 6.41 -22.70 -1.08
C ILE A 313 7.10 -21.40 -1.52
N LEU A 314 6.44 -20.57 -2.34
CA LEU A 314 6.97 -19.26 -2.73
C LEU A 314 7.18 -18.35 -1.52
N CYS A 315 6.26 -18.34 -0.57
CA CYS A 315 6.40 -17.57 0.67
C CYS A 315 7.56 -18.06 1.53
N ILE A 316 7.79 -19.37 1.61
CA ILE A 316 8.94 -19.96 2.31
C ILE A 316 10.26 -19.52 1.64
N ILE A 317 10.35 -19.64 0.30
CA ILE A 317 11.52 -19.19 -0.46
C ILE A 317 11.76 -17.68 -0.24
N THR A 318 10.71 -16.88 -0.33
CA THR A 318 10.79 -15.44 -0.06
C THR A 318 11.30 -15.15 1.35
N SER A 319 10.77 -15.81 2.38
CA SER A 319 11.18 -15.58 3.78
C SER A 319 12.65 -15.94 4.00
N ILE A 320 13.13 -17.05 3.40
CA ILE A 320 14.56 -17.42 3.46
C ILE A 320 15.42 -16.38 2.74
N ALA A 321 15.03 -16.02 1.52
CA ALA A 321 15.74 -15.01 0.74
C ALA A 321 15.86 -13.69 1.49
N LEU A 322 14.77 -13.19 2.07
CA LEU A 322 14.75 -11.93 2.82
C LEU A 322 15.58 -12.00 4.11
N THR A 323 15.58 -13.15 4.81
CA THR A 323 16.43 -13.36 6.01
C THR A 323 17.90 -13.23 5.69
N ILE A 324 18.33 -13.65 4.50
CA ILE A 324 19.74 -13.63 4.06
C ILE A 324 20.08 -12.31 3.37
N LEU A 325 19.27 -11.91 2.38
CA LEU A 325 19.56 -10.76 1.53
C LEU A 325 19.42 -9.43 2.28
N GLY A 326 18.49 -9.32 3.23
CA GLY A 326 18.30 -8.11 4.01
C GLY A 326 19.59 -7.70 4.75
N PRO A 327 20.13 -8.52 5.65
CA PRO A 327 21.37 -8.19 6.34
C PRO A 327 22.55 -7.95 5.38
N ILE A 328 22.71 -8.75 4.32
CA ILE A 328 23.75 -8.53 3.32
C ILE A 328 23.61 -7.15 2.69
N THR A 329 22.39 -6.76 2.29
CA THR A 329 22.13 -5.47 1.66
C THR A 329 22.50 -4.30 2.56
N PHE A 330 22.13 -4.34 3.83
CA PHE A 330 22.28 -3.20 4.72
C PHE A 330 23.60 -3.16 5.49
N LEU A 331 24.28 -4.30 5.68
CA LEU A 331 25.52 -4.36 6.47
C LEU A 331 26.80 -4.52 5.63
N SER A 332 26.69 -5.08 4.42
CA SER A 332 27.89 -5.53 3.70
C SER A 332 28.12 -4.85 2.36
N LEU A 333 27.09 -4.23 1.77
CA LEU A 333 27.21 -3.64 0.44
C LEU A 333 27.72 -2.20 0.50
N GLY A 334 28.75 -1.90 -0.29
CA GLY A 334 29.24 -0.56 -0.48
C GLY A 334 28.28 0.32 -1.31
N SER A 335 28.55 1.63 -1.32
CA SER A 335 27.71 2.66 -1.96
C SER A 335 27.41 2.40 -3.44
N ASP A 336 28.33 1.74 -4.17
CA ASP A 336 28.19 1.53 -5.62
C ASP A 336 27.24 0.39 -5.99
N ILE A 337 27.10 -0.61 -5.10
CA ILE A 337 26.29 -1.81 -5.36
C ILE A 337 25.09 -1.95 -4.44
N VAL A 338 24.93 -1.08 -3.45
CA VAL A 338 23.82 -1.13 -2.48
C VAL A 338 22.45 -1.09 -3.16
N LEU A 339 22.29 -0.33 -4.24
CA LEU A 339 21.03 -0.26 -5.00
C LEU A 339 20.65 -1.61 -5.61
N ILE A 340 21.62 -2.42 -6.02
CA ILE A 340 21.36 -3.79 -6.52
C ILE A 340 20.79 -4.65 -5.39
N GLY A 341 21.38 -4.57 -4.20
CA GLY A 341 20.87 -5.25 -3.01
C GLY A 341 19.44 -4.80 -2.65
N ILE A 342 19.17 -3.49 -2.66
CA ILE A 342 17.85 -2.92 -2.42
C ILE A 342 16.85 -3.38 -3.50
N PHE A 343 17.27 -3.41 -4.78
CA PHE A 343 16.44 -3.90 -5.87
C PHE A 343 16.03 -5.37 -5.65
N VAL A 344 17.00 -6.24 -5.38
CA VAL A 344 16.75 -7.68 -5.17
C VAL A 344 15.89 -7.92 -3.93
N THR A 345 16.17 -7.21 -2.84
CA THR A 345 15.38 -7.31 -1.60
C THR A 345 13.94 -6.83 -1.83
N SER A 346 13.74 -5.69 -2.49
CA SER A 346 12.42 -5.16 -2.85
C SER A 346 11.65 -6.10 -3.77
N PHE A 347 12.32 -6.72 -4.75
CA PHE A 347 11.74 -7.72 -5.62
C PHE A 347 11.19 -8.90 -4.82
N PHE A 348 11.98 -9.49 -3.93
CA PHE A 348 11.54 -10.63 -3.12
C PHE A 348 10.42 -10.27 -2.13
N ILE A 349 10.42 -9.08 -1.55
CA ILE A 349 9.33 -8.63 -0.67
C ILE A 349 7.99 -8.58 -1.43
N THR A 350 7.99 -8.05 -2.65
CA THR A 350 6.77 -7.85 -3.42
C THR A 350 6.31 -9.08 -4.18
N PHE A 351 7.17 -10.06 -4.35
CA PHE A 351 6.96 -11.30 -5.10
C PHE A 351 5.69 -12.10 -4.72
N PRO A 352 5.36 -12.33 -3.42
CA PRO A 352 4.14 -13.06 -3.05
C PRO A 352 2.89 -12.18 -2.91
N LEU A 353 2.99 -10.85 -2.98
CA LEU A 353 1.89 -9.95 -2.57
C LEU A 353 0.60 -10.13 -3.37
N ALA A 354 0.71 -10.31 -4.70
CA ALA A 354 -0.46 -10.52 -5.55
C ALA A 354 -1.21 -11.83 -5.23
N LEU A 355 -0.53 -12.79 -4.64
CA LEU A 355 -1.05 -14.13 -4.39
C LEU A 355 -1.74 -14.26 -3.03
N PHE A 356 -1.45 -13.40 -2.05
CA PHE A 356 -2.01 -13.49 -0.72
C PHE A 356 -3.54 -13.39 -0.71
N ALA A 357 -4.08 -12.34 -1.33
CA ALA A 357 -5.52 -12.11 -1.38
C ALA A 357 -6.27 -13.21 -2.14
N THR A 358 -5.74 -13.66 -3.28
CA THR A 358 -6.35 -14.73 -4.09
C THR A 358 -6.32 -16.07 -3.35
N SER A 359 -5.20 -16.40 -2.70
CA SER A 359 -5.05 -17.63 -1.92
C SER A 359 -5.98 -17.67 -0.70
N LEU A 360 -6.16 -16.53 -0.04
CA LEU A 360 -7.10 -16.40 1.07
C LEU A 360 -8.54 -16.65 0.62
N GLN A 361 -8.94 -16.11 -0.54
CA GLN A 361 -10.26 -16.37 -1.12
C GLN A 361 -10.44 -17.82 -1.56
N ASN A 362 -9.34 -18.49 -1.98
CA ASN A 362 -9.39 -19.89 -2.42
C ASN A 362 -9.70 -20.86 -1.26
N ILE A 363 -9.29 -20.60 -0.04
CA ILE A 363 -9.61 -21.43 1.14
C ILE A 363 -10.89 -20.99 1.87
N THR A 364 -11.44 -19.80 1.53
CA THR A 364 -12.57 -19.23 2.25
C THR A 364 -13.90 -19.54 1.53
N PRO A 365 -14.93 -20.05 2.23
CA PRO A 365 -16.29 -20.20 1.70
C PRO A 365 -16.82 -18.87 1.13
N ASN A 366 -17.62 -18.94 0.07
CA ASN A 366 -18.09 -17.75 -0.66
C ASN A 366 -18.77 -16.74 0.25
N GLN A 367 -19.55 -17.23 1.21
CA GLN A 367 -20.29 -16.44 2.19
C GLN A 367 -19.35 -15.62 3.10
N TYR A 368 -18.20 -16.15 3.51
CA TYR A 368 -17.27 -15.52 4.45
C TYR A 368 -16.20 -14.63 3.79
N ARG A 369 -16.07 -14.67 2.44
CA ARG A 369 -15.00 -13.98 1.69
C ARG A 369 -14.92 -12.49 1.98
N GLY A 370 -16.06 -11.81 2.12
CA GLY A 370 -16.09 -10.37 2.39
C GLY A 370 -15.44 -10.01 3.72
N VAL A 371 -15.83 -10.70 4.80
CA VAL A 371 -15.29 -10.43 6.14
C VAL A 371 -13.81 -10.82 6.23
N VAL A 372 -13.44 -11.98 5.66
CA VAL A 372 -12.05 -12.47 5.66
C VAL A 372 -11.14 -11.53 4.85
N SER A 373 -11.60 -11.03 3.70
CA SER A 373 -10.84 -10.03 2.93
C SER A 373 -10.69 -8.70 3.70
N GLY A 374 -11.75 -8.28 4.40
CA GLY A 374 -11.69 -7.10 5.28
C GLY A 374 -10.68 -7.28 6.42
N LEU A 375 -10.67 -8.45 7.06
CA LEU A 375 -9.71 -8.79 8.11
C LEU A 375 -8.25 -8.79 7.56
N TYR A 376 -8.04 -9.32 6.37
CA TYR A 376 -6.73 -9.28 5.71
C TYR A 376 -6.25 -7.85 5.47
N VAL A 377 -7.10 -7.00 4.87
CA VAL A 377 -6.77 -5.59 4.62
C VAL A 377 -6.50 -4.84 5.93
N PHE A 378 -7.28 -5.10 6.96
CA PHE A 378 -7.09 -4.54 8.29
C PHE A 378 -5.72 -4.95 8.88
N THR A 379 -5.39 -6.24 8.84
CA THR A 379 -4.11 -6.77 9.34
C THR A 379 -2.93 -6.18 8.58
N VAL A 380 -3.00 -6.12 7.25
CA VAL A 380 -1.96 -5.54 6.38
C VAL A 380 -1.71 -4.07 6.70
N ASN A 381 -2.76 -3.29 6.90
CA ASN A 381 -2.60 -1.86 7.19
C ASN A 381 -2.10 -1.61 8.62
N ILE A 382 -2.68 -2.25 9.64
CA ILE A 382 -2.25 -2.04 11.03
C ILE A 382 -0.84 -2.60 11.27
N VAL A 383 -0.64 -3.87 10.93
CA VAL A 383 0.63 -4.53 11.24
C VAL A 383 1.71 -4.08 10.25
N GLY A 384 1.41 -4.05 8.95
CA GLY A 384 2.39 -3.69 7.93
C GLY A 384 2.71 -2.21 7.94
N TYR A 385 1.75 -1.38 7.58
CA TYR A 385 1.96 0.06 7.43
C TYR A 385 2.15 0.77 8.78
N GLY A 386 1.40 0.37 9.81
CA GLY A 386 1.51 0.97 11.15
C GLY A 386 2.81 0.61 11.86
N LEU A 387 3.20 -0.67 11.89
CA LEU A 387 4.38 -1.13 12.63
C LEU A 387 5.67 -1.13 11.80
N GLY A 388 5.59 -1.24 10.46
CA GLY A 388 6.79 -1.33 9.61
C GLY A 388 7.82 -0.24 9.88
N PRO A 389 7.47 1.05 9.78
CA PRO A 389 8.39 2.14 10.09
C PRO A 389 8.87 2.12 11.54
N MET A 390 7.98 1.80 12.50
CA MET A 390 8.27 1.83 13.92
C MET A 390 9.25 0.75 14.38
N VAL A 391 9.26 -0.42 13.72
CA VAL A 391 10.21 -1.50 14.08
C VAL A 391 11.64 -1.02 13.86
N VAL A 392 11.95 -0.40 12.73
CA VAL A 392 13.30 0.14 12.46
C VAL A 392 13.64 1.23 13.46
N ALA A 393 12.74 2.20 13.65
CA ALA A 393 12.93 3.32 14.59
C ALA A 393 13.13 2.84 16.04
N PHE A 394 12.40 1.80 16.46
CA PHE A 394 12.58 1.20 17.78
C PHE A 394 13.99 0.67 17.98
N PHE A 395 14.53 -0.03 16.99
CA PHE A 395 15.91 -0.51 17.07
C PHE A 395 16.90 0.66 17.10
N THR A 396 16.73 1.66 16.25
CA THR A 396 17.63 2.82 16.17
C THR A 396 17.65 3.61 17.48
N ASP A 397 16.46 4.01 18.01
CA ASP A 397 16.36 4.91 19.14
C ASP A 397 16.45 4.21 20.49
N LYS A 398 15.92 2.98 20.63
CA LYS A 398 15.76 2.32 21.93
C LYS A 398 16.81 1.21 22.16
N VAL A 399 17.16 0.45 21.12
CA VAL A 399 18.12 -0.66 21.23
C VAL A 399 19.54 -0.16 21.02
N PHE A 400 19.81 0.41 19.85
CA PHE A 400 21.16 0.90 19.52
C PHE A 400 21.45 2.29 20.03
N ARG A 401 20.45 3.11 20.28
CA ARG A 401 20.53 4.50 20.76
C ARG A 401 21.49 5.36 19.92
N ASN A 402 21.53 5.11 18.63
CA ASN A 402 22.40 5.79 17.70
C ASN A 402 21.72 5.89 16.32
N GLU A 403 21.50 7.07 15.84
CA GLU A 403 20.89 7.33 14.54
C GLU A 403 21.71 6.77 13.36
N MET A 404 23.03 6.68 13.53
CA MET A 404 23.93 6.10 12.53
C MET A 404 23.87 4.55 12.50
N ALA A 405 23.21 3.91 13.47
CA ALA A 405 22.99 2.46 13.48
C ALA A 405 21.72 2.03 12.71
N ILE A 406 21.25 2.85 11.76
CA ILE A 406 20.08 2.54 10.93
C ILE A 406 20.30 1.30 10.06
N ASP A 407 21.50 1.03 9.61
CA ASP A 407 21.91 -0.18 8.92
C ASP A 407 21.69 -1.45 9.77
N LEU A 408 22.14 -1.43 11.02
CA LEU A 408 21.89 -2.48 12.01
C LEU A 408 20.41 -2.64 12.30
N SER A 409 19.65 -1.52 12.39
CA SER A 409 18.21 -1.51 12.66
C SER A 409 17.44 -2.18 11.53
N MET A 410 17.76 -1.83 10.29
CA MET A 410 17.16 -2.45 9.11
C MET A 410 17.52 -3.93 9.01
N ALA A 411 18.78 -4.30 9.20
CA ALA A 411 19.22 -5.70 9.22
C ALA A 411 18.48 -6.50 10.30
N SER A 412 18.34 -5.95 11.52
CA SER A 412 17.61 -6.57 12.63
C SER A 412 16.16 -6.84 12.30
N MET A 413 15.47 -5.90 11.62
CA MET A 413 14.11 -6.11 11.16
C MET A 413 14.01 -7.34 10.24
N PHE A 414 14.95 -7.51 9.29
CA PHE A 414 14.96 -8.68 8.39
C PHE A 414 15.29 -9.98 9.14
N LEU A 415 16.25 -9.95 10.08
CA LEU A 415 16.65 -11.12 10.90
C LEU A 415 15.55 -11.57 11.87
N ILE A 416 14.59 -10.72 12.20
CA ILE A 416 13.46 -11.08 13.06
C ILE A 416 12.24 -11.46 12.22
N CYS A 417 11.80 -10.58 11.33
CA CYS A 417 10.56 -10.79 10.57
C CYS A 417 10.69 -11.94 9.54
N GLY A 418 11.86 -12.10 8.92
CA GLY A 418 12.11 -13.16 7.95
C GLY A 418 11.96 -14.56 8.54
N PRO A 419 12.70 -14.93 9.62
CA PRO A 419 12.56 -16.24 10.28
C PRO A 419 11.14 -16.46 10.85
N ILE A 420 10.53 -15.46 11.48
CA ILE A 420 9.15 -15.59 11.99
C ILE A 420 8.19 -15.93 10.84
N SER A 421 8.26 -15.19 9.74
CA SER A 421 7.49 -15.44 8.54
C SER A 421 7.74 -16.85 7.98
N PHE A 422 9.01 -17.26 7.89
CA PHE A 422 9.41 -18.61 7.47
C PHE A 422 8.75 -19.70 8.31
N PHE A 423 8.87 -19.64 9.64
CA PHE A 423 8.28 -20.67 10.51
C PHE A 423 6.76 -20.72 10.39
N ILE A 424 6.10 -19.57 10.31
CA ILE A 424 4.63 -19.50 10.13
C ILE A 424 4.23 -20.16 8.81
N PHE A 425 4.89 -19.89 7.70
CA PHE A 425 4.59 -20.53 6.41
C PHE A 425 4.96 -22.03 6.43
N TYR A 426 6.07 -22.39 7.02
CA TYR A 426 6.54 -23.78 7.07
C TYR A 426 5.56 -24.67 7.84
N PHE A 427 5.16 -24.28 9.05
CA PHE A 427 4.20 -25.04 9.84
C PHE A 427 2.77 -24.95 9.28
N GLY A 428 2.40 -23.85 8.66
CA GLY A 428 1.10 -23.67 8.01
C GLY A 428 0.93 -24.39 6.67
N ARG A 429 2.01 -24.91 6.06
CA ARG A 429 1.96 -25.56 4.73
C ARG A 429 0.99 -26.73 4.67
N LYS A 430 1.05 -27.66 5.61
CA LYS A 430 0.18 -28.85 5.62
C LYS A 430 -1.29 -28.50 5.89
N PRO A 431 -1.66 -27.70 6.92
CA PRO A 431 -3.03 -27.24 7.14
C PRO A 431 -3.62 -26.53 5.92
N PHE A 432 -2.86 -25.63 5.30
CA PHE A 432 -3.29 -24.90 4.11
C PHE A 432 -3.57 -25.82 2.92
N ALA A 433 -2.71 -26.80 2.66
CA ALA A 433 -2.90 -27.78 1.62
C ALA A 433 -4.19 -28.61 1.82
N ARG A 434 -4.46 -29.03 3.06
CA ARG A 434 -5.71 -29.74 3.42
C ARG A 434 -6.96 -28.87 3.15
N ALA A 435 -6.92 -27.59 3.52
CA ALA A 435 -8.03 -26.68 3.29
C ALA A 435 -8.33 -26.47 1.79
N LEU A 436 -7.31 -26.45 0.93
CA LEU A 436 -7.50 -26.39 -0.51
C LEU A 436 -8.20 -27.63 -1.07
N VAL A 437 -7.81 -28.82 -0.63
CA VAL A 437 -8.41 -30.10 -1.08
C VAL A 437 -9.86 -30.20 -0.64
N LEU A 438 -10.16 -29.90 0.62
CA LEU A 438 -11.53 -29.96 1.17
C LEU A 438 -12.51 -29.03 0.45
N LYS A 439 -12.03 -27.97 -0.19
CA LYS A 439 -12.88 -27.06 -0.95
C LYS A 439 -13.01 -27.42 -2.43
N SER A 440 -12.09 -28.19 -2.98
CA SER A 440 -12.15 -28.70 -4.35
C SER A 440 -12.97 -29.98 -4.50
N ALA A 441 -13.25 -30.68 -3.41
CA ALA A 441 -14.15 -31.81 -3.28
C ALA A 441 -15.57 -31.36 -3.00
#